data_caec45c76dcec92f7b0ae969a1ca60c0
#
_entry.id   caec45c76dcec92f7b0ae969a1ca60c0
#
_cell.length_a   1.000
_cell.length_b   1.000
_cell.length_c   1.000
_cell.angle_alpha   90.00
_cell.angle_beta   90.00
_cell.angle_gamma   90.00
#
_symmetry.space_group_name_H-M   'P 1'
#
loop_
_entity.id
_entity.type
_entity.pdbx_description
1 polymer ?
#
loop_
_entity_poly.entity_id
_entity_poly.type
_entity_poly.pdbx_seq_one_letter_code
_entity_poly.pdbx_strand_id
1 'polypeptide(L)'
;EVAYTWFNRICAIRFMEVNDYLPNRVRVLSSEKEGKMEPDLVTQAPDVDLDLTAQEKEEIINWKLSGTSEDTDKLYGKLFLKKCHQLHDILPGLFEADSDYMELLFGISYTNKDDVIYTLVNPETGIPEADFNVSTLDEEGNPTGQVEIIGWLYQYYNTELKDDTFA
;
A
#
# COMPACT_ATOMS: atom_id res chain seq x y z
N GLU A 1 17.43 -7.28 -1.95
CA GLU A 1 16.55 -8.13 -1.13
C GLU A 1 15.44 -7.32 -0.47
N VAL A 2 15.76 -6.30 0.31
CA VAL A 2 14.79 -5.39 0.95
C VAL A 2 13.87 -4.71 -0.09
N ALA A 3 14.39 -4.28 -1.22
CA ALA A 3 13.62 -3.62 -2.27
C ALA A 3 12.56 -4.54 -2.90
N TYR A 4 12.87 -5.81 -3.10
CA TYR A 4 11.90 -6.79 -3.64
C TYR A 4 10.77 -7.08 -2.67
N THR A 5 11.06 -7.25 -1.40
CA THR A 5 10.07 -7.48 -0.35
C THR A 5 9.08 -6.31 -0.30
N TRP A 6 9.57 -5.09 -0.41
CA TRP A 6 8.73 -3.89 -0.41
C TRP A 6 7.88 -3.76 -1.65
N PHE A 7 8.46 -3.98 -2.81
CA PHE A 7 7.70 -3.97 -4.05
C PHE A 7 6.55 -4.97 -3.99
N ASN A 8 6.81 -6.18 -3.50
CA ASN A 8 5.79 -7.20 -3.33
C ASN A 8 4.69 -6.79 -2.34
N ARG A 9 5.07 -6.15 -1.24
CA ARG A 9 4.11 -5.62 -0.26
C ARG A 9 3.26 -4.50 -0.85
N ILE A 10 3.86 -3.60 -1.59
CA ILE A 10 3.13 -2.52 -2.29
C ILE A 10 2.17 -3.10 -3.32
N CYS A 11 2.60 -4.07 -4.12
CA CYS A 11 1.73 -4.76 -5.08
C CYS A 11 0.58 -5.50 -4.39
N ALA A 12 0.84 -6.15 -3.26
CA ALA A 12 -0.20 -6.81 -2.47
C ALA A 12 -1.23 -5.81 -1.91
N ILE A 13 -0.77 -4.68 -1.40
CA ILE A 13 -1.65 -3.59 -0.95
C ILE A 13 -2.48 -3.06 -2.12
N ARG A 14 -1.85 -2.83 -3.28
CA ARG A 14 -2.55 -2.38 -4.49
C ARG A 14 -3.65 -3.35 -4.89
N PHE A 15 -3.34 -4.65 -4.92
CA PHE A 15 -4.32 -5.68 -5.19
C PHE A 15 -5.49 -5.63 -4.19
N MET A 16 -5.19 -5.55 -2.90
CA MET A 16 -6.20 -5.51 -1.85
C MET A 16 -7.10 -4.27 -1.96
N GLU A 17 -6.53 -3.10 -2.24
CA GLU A 17 -7.33 -1.87 -2.36
C GLU A 17 -8.22 -1.85 -3.60
N VAL A 18 -7.74 -2.32 -4.73
CA VAL A 18 -8.54 -2.41 -5.97
C VAL A 18 -9.72 -3.37 -5.82
N ASN A 19 -9.56 -4.44 -5.05
CA ASN A 19 -10.60 -5.45 -4.82
C ASN A 19 -11.41 -5.22 -3.54
N ASP A 20 -11.26 -4.10 -2.86
CA ASP A 20 -11.96 -3.76 -1.61
C ASP A 20 -11.72 -4.77 -0.47
N TYR A 21 -10.53 -5.34 -0.40
CA TYR A 21 -10.15 -6.29 0.66
C TYR A 21 -9.49 -5.63 1.87
N LEU A 22 -9.19 -4.33 1.79
CA LEU A 22 -8.64 -3.60 2.92
C LEU A 22 -9.71 -3.31 3.99
N PRO A 23 -9.32 -3.25 5.28
CA PRO A 23 -10.23 -2.86 6.35
C PRO A 23 -10.88 -1.50 6.07
N ASN A 24 -12.20 -1.42 6.29
CA ASN A 24 -13.00 -0.22 6.05
C ASN A 24 -12.96 0.32 4.60
N ARG A 25 -12.43 -0.44 3.65
CA ARG A 25 -12.29 -0.06 2.24
C ARG A 25 -11.53 1.24 2.00
N VAL A 26 -10.63 1.59 2.90
CA VAL A 26 -9.78 2.78 2.80
C VAL A 26 -8.56 2.45 1.97
N ARG A 27 -8.43 3.08 0.81
CA ARG A 27 -7.28 2.87 -0.07
C ARG A 27 -6.01 3.52 0.49
N VAL A 28 -4.90 2.82 0.39
CA VAL A 28 -3.61 3.19 0.94
C VAL A 28 -2.71 3.89 -0.08
N LEU A 29 -2.77 3.47 -1.34
CA LEU A 29 -1.91 3.96 -2.42
C LEU A 29 -2.61 4.92 -3.35
N SER A 30 -3.93 4.94 -3.35
CA SER A 30 -4.74 5.72 -4.27
C SER A 30 -6.05 6.19 -3.63
N SER A 31 -6.89 6.87 -4.41
CA SER A 31 -8.23 7.25 -4.02
C SER A 31 -9.28 6.45 -4.80
N GLU A 32 -10.39 6.16 -4.15
CA GLU A 32 -11.60 5.66 -4.79
C GLU A 32 -12.18 6.68 -5.77
N LYS A 33 -11.95 7.96 -5.53
CA LYS A 33 -12.35 9.04 -6.45
C LYS A 33 -11.45 9.06 -7.68
N GLU A 34 -12.06 8.92 -8.84
CA GLU A 34 -11.37 9.04 -10.12
C GLU A 34 -10.68 10.41 -10.25
N GLY A 35 -9.44 10.40 -10.71
CA GLY A 35 -8.64 11.61 -10.91
C GLY A 35 -8.00 12.21 -9.67
N LYS A 36 -8.26 11.68 -8.49
CA LYS A 36 -7.66 12.14 -7.25
C LYS A 36 -6.38 11.37 -6.94
N MET A 37 -5.26 12.08 -6.82
CA MET A 37 -3.95 11.48 -6.53
C MET A 37 -3.71 11.23 -5.04
N GLU A 38 -4.35 12.01 -4.15
CA GLU A 38 -4.19 11.84 -2.71
C GLU A 38 -4.85 10.53 -2.26
N PRO A 39 -4.11 9.62 -1.61
CA PRO A 39 -4.69 8.38 -1.10
C PRO A 39 -5.81 8.63 -0.08
N ASP A 40 -6.83 7.78 -0.09
CA ASP A 40 -7.95 7.89 0.84
C ASP A 40 -7.50 7.85 2.31
N LEU A 41 -6.45 7.09 2.60
CA LEU A 41 -5.82 7.02 3.91
C LEU A 41 -5.38 8.41 4.42
N VAL A 42 -4.82 9.23 3.54
CA VAL A 42 -4.40 10.60 3.85
C VAL A 42 -5.62 11.52 3.99
N THR A 43 -6.57 11.40 3.08
CA THR A 43 -7.78 12.22 3.09
C THR A 43 -8.58 12.04 4.39
N GLN A 44 -8.69 10.81 4.88
CA GLN A 44 -9.46 10.49 6.08
C GLN A 44 -8.72 10.74 7.39
N ALA A 45 -7.39 10.86 7.36
CA ALA A 45 -6.61 11.11 8.57
C ALA A 45 -6.95 12.48 9.20
N PRO A 46 -6.96 12.61 10.53
CA PRO A 46 -6.60 11.63 11.56
C PRO A 46 -7.73 10.68 12.00
N ASP A 47 -8.92 10.80 11.41
CA ASP A 47 -10.12 10.04 11.82
C ASP A 47 -10.17 8.62 11.24
N VAL A 48 -9.17 8.25 10.45
CA VAL A 48 -9.06 6.90 9.91
C VAL A 48 -8.91 5.86 11.04
N ASP A 49 -9.51 4.70 10.85
CA ASP A 49 -9.45 3.59 11.81
C ASP A 49 -8.06 2.94 11.86
N LEU A 50 -7.17 3.59 12.55
CA LEU A 50 -5.82 3.15 12.86
C LEU A 50 -5.51 3.38 14.33
N ASP A 51 -4.62 2.58 14.90
CA ASP A 51 -4.17 2.73 16.29
C ASP A 51 -3.20 3.91 16.43
N LEU A 52 -3.77 5.10 16.47
CA LEU A 52 -3.04 6.36 16.62
C LEU A 52 -3.15 6.88 18.04
N THR A 53 -2.02 7.21 18.65
CA THR A 53 -1.98 7.92 19.93
C THR A 53 -2.46 9.36 19.76
N ALA A 54 -2.83 10.03 20.85
CA ALA A 54 -3.21 11.44 20.84
C ALA A 54 -2.11 12.33 20.26
N GLN A 55 -0.85 12.05 20.61
CA GLN A 55 0.31 12.76 20.08
C GLN A 55 0.46 12.54 18.56
N GLU A 56 0.30 11.33 18.10
CA GLU A 56 0.38 10.99 16.66
C GLU A 56 -0.72 11.69 15.87
N LYS A 57 -1.93 11.78 16.41
CA LYS A 57 -3.03 12.53 15.78
C LYS A 57 -2.71 14.01 15.67
N GLU A 58 -2.11 14.60 16.70
CA GLU A 58 -1.71 16.01 16.68
C GLU A 58 -0.61 16.26 15.65
N GLU A 59 0.39 15.41 15.57
CA GLU A 59 1.44 15.47 14.53
C GLU A 59 0.84 15.40 13.12
N ILE A 60 -0.09 14.48 12.89
CA ILE A 60 -0.78 14.32 11.59
C ILE A 60 -1.56 15.58 11.21
N ILE A 61 -2.28 16.17 12.15
CA ILE A 61 -3.02 17.40 11.93
C ILE A 61 -2.06 18.54 11.55
N ASN A 62 -0.95 18.68 12.27
CA ASN A 62 0.05 19.71 12.00
C ASN A 62 0.69 19.55 10.62
N TRP A 63 1.02 18.34 10.22
CA TRP A 63 1.57 18.07 8.89
C TRP A 63 0.55 18.35 7.77
N LYS A 64 -0.73 18.03 7.99
CA LYS A 64 -1.81 18.38 7.04
C LYS A 64 -1.98 19.89 6.89
N LEU A 65 -1.93 20.63 7.98
CA LEU A 65 -2.05 22.10 7.97
C LEU A 65 -0.83 22.76 7.32
N SER A 66 0.35 22.22 7.52
CA SER A 66 1.58 22.71 6.87
C SER A 66 1.50 22.60 5.33
N GLY A 67 1.07 21.49 4.82
CA GLY A 67 0.89 21.24 3.39
C GLY A 67 2.18 21.23 2.57
N THR A 68 3.36 21.28 3.20
CA THR A 68 4.63 21.16 2.48
C THR A 68 4.85 19.73 1.99
N SER A 69 5.65 19.56 0.94
CA SER A 69 5.98 18.24 0.41
C SER A 69 6.65 17.36 1.46
N GLU A 70 7.56 17.93 2.24
CA GLU A 70 8.27 17.23 3.31
C GLU A 70 7.31 16.72 4.39
N ASP A 71 6.40 17.57 4.87
CA ASP A 71 5.45 17.21 5.90
C ASP A 71 4.38 16.25 5.38
N THR A 72 4.01 16.37 4.13
CA THR A 72 3.11 15.42 3.45
C THR A 72 3.74 14.02 3.38
N ASP A 73 5.01 13.94 3.06
CA ASP A 73 5.73 12.65 3.03
C ASP A 73 5.86 12.05 4.43
N LYS A 74 6.11 12.86 5.46
CA LYS A 74 6.12 12.41 6.87
C LYS A 74 4.76 11.88 7.31
N LEU A 75 3.71 12.59 6.98
CA LEU A 75 2.32 12.20 7.22
C LEU A 75 2.03 10.85 6.58
N TYR A 76 2.33 10.73 5.30
CA TYR A 76 2.07 9.51 4.55
C TYR A 76 2.88 8.33 5.08
N GLY A 77 4.16 8.52 5.36
CA GLY A 77 5.02 7.49 5.94
C GLY A 77 4.49 6.98 7.28
N LYS A 78 4.03 7.89 8.15
CA LYS A 78 3.44 7.53 9.45
C LYS A 78 2.17 6.69 9.30
N LEU A 79 1.25 7.13 8.45
CA LEU A 79 0.00 6.42 8.18
C LEU A 79 0.23 5.06 7.52
N PHE A 80 1.16 5.01 6.58
CA PHE A 80 1.55 3.78 5.90
C PHE A 80 2.12 2.75 6.87
N LEU A 81 3.00 3.17 7.77
CA LEU A 81 3.54 2.30 8.81
C LEU A 81 2.44 1.72 9.71
N LYS A 82 1.54 2.58 10.19
CA LYS A 82 0.41 2.14 11.02
C LYS A 82 -0.50 1.16 10.27
N LYS A 83 -0.69 1.40 8.99
CA LYS A 83 -1.46 0.48 8.13
C LYS A 83 -0.77 -0.87 7.97
N CYS A 84 0.54 -0.88 7.78
CA CYS A 84 1.31 -2.13 7.72
C CYS A 84 1.22 -2.92 9.03
N HIS A 85 1.27 -2.24 10.18
CA HIS A 85 1.07 -2.88 11.49
C HIS A 85 -0.33 -3.51 11.60
N GLN A 86 -1.36 -2.81 11.15
CA GLN A 86 -2.73 -3.33 11.12
C GLN A 86 -2.84 -4.55 10.20
N LEU A 87 -2.22 -4.50 9.03
CA LEU A 87 -2.23 -5.59 8.06
C LEU A 87 -1.39 -6.78 8.50
N HIS A 88 -0.39 -6.59 9.37
CA HIS A 88 0.36 -7.68 9.97
C HIS A 88 -0.55 -8.63 10.77
N ASP A 89 -1.52 -8.11 11.48
CA ASP A 89 -2.48 -8.92 12.24
C ASP A 89 -3.38 -9.78 11.32
N ILE A 90 -3.62 -9.31 10.10
CA ILE A 90 -4.45 -10.00 9.10
C ILE A 90 -3.61 -10.95 8.26
N LEU A 91 -2.42 -10.52 7.85
CA LEU A 91 -1.51 -11.23 6.96
C LEU A 91 -0.08 -11.26 7.54
N PRO A 92 0.16 -12.01 8.63
CA PRO A 92 1.45 -11.97 9.32
C PRO A 92 2.63 -12.45 8.47
N GLY A 93 2.38 -13.29 7.48
CA GLY A 93 3.43 -13.76 6.57
C GLY A 93 3.89 -12.72 5.54
N LEU A 94 3.05 -11.74 5.23
CA LEU A 94 3.36 -10.71 4.22
C LEU A 94 3.90 -9.44 4.85
N PHE A 95 3.46 -9.10 6.06
CA PHE A 95 3.85 -7.90 6.80
C PHE A 95 4.53 -8.30 8.11
N GLU A 96 5.86 -8.43 8.09
CA GLU A 96 6.64 -8.77 9.28
C GLU A 96 6.79 -7.62 10.26
N ALA A 97 7.34 -7.92 11.44
CA ALA A 97 7.40 -6.99 12.57
C ALA A 97 8.35 -5.77 12.37
N ASP A 98 8.15 -4.80 13.17
CA ASP A 98 8.63 -3.41 13.26
C ASP A 98 10.03 -3.02 12.73
N SER A 99 11.01 -3.92 12.68
CA SER A 99 12.39 -3.54 12.34
C SER A 99 12.62 -3.26 10.86
N ASP A 100 11.84 -3.91 9.97
CA ASP A 100 12.03 -3.80 8.53
C ASP A 100 11.34 -2.56 7.94
N TYR A 101 10.43 -1.94 8.69
CA TYR A 101 9.64 -0.80 8.23
C TYR A 101 10.31 0.55 8.44
N MET A 102 11.28 0.64 9.35
CA MET A 102 11.88 1.93 9.72
C MET A 102 12.71 2.56 8.60
N GLU A 103 13.38 1.76 7.79
CA GLU A 103 14.19 2.27 6.67
C GLU A 103 13.33 2.82 5.53
N LEU A 104 12.10 2.39 5.43
CA LEU A 104 11.18 2.78 4.36
C LEU A 104 10.38 4.04 4.64
N LEU A 105 10.25 4.42 5.89
CA LEU A 105 9.58 5.66 6.26
C LEU A 105 10.23 6.90 5.66
N PHE A 106 11.48 6.79 5.24
CA PHE A 106 12.25 7.91 4.67
C PHE A 106 12.12 8.07 3.16
N GLY A 107 11.46 7.15 2.46
CA GLY A 107 11.42 7.14 1.00
C GLY A 107 10.05 7.05 0.35
N ILE A 108 8.97 6.91 1.11
CA ILE A 108 7.63 6.75 0.55
C ILE A 108 6.99 8.12 0.28
N SER A 109 6.55 8.32 -0.96
CA SER A 109 5.84 9.53 -1.37
C SER A 109 4.78 9.19 -2.42
N TYR A 110 3.60 9.77 -2.30
CA TYR A 110 2.59 9.71 -3.37
C TYR A 110 2.63 10.94 -4.28
N THR A 111 3.40 11.96 -3.93
CA THR A 111 3.53 13.22 -4.69
C THR A 111 4.77 13.26 -5.57
N ASN A 112 5.82 12.54 -5.20
CA ASN A 112 7.07 12.49 -5.95
C ASN A 112 6.93 11.56 -7.16
N LYS A 113 7.09 12.11 -8.36
CA LYS A 113 6.95 11.38 -9.63
C LYS A 113 7.98 10.27 -9.82
N ASP A 114 9.09 10.33 -9.10
CA ASP A 114 10.15 9.32 -9.13
C ASP A 114 9.91 8.19 -8.13
N ASP A 115 8.90 8.31 -7.27
CA ASP A 115 8.56 7.28 -6.29
C ASP A 115 7.81 6.11 -6.94
N VAL A 116 8.09 4.91 -6.44
CA VAL A 116 7.47 3.67 -6.95
C VAL A 116 5.95 3.68 -6.79
N ILE A 117 5.42 4.27 -5.73
CA ILE A 117 3.98 4.35 -5.48
C ILE A 117 3.31 5.22 -6.53
N TYR A 118 3.87 6.41 -6.78
CA TYR A 118 3.36 7.30 -7.83
C TYR A 118 3.36 6.61 -9.20
N THR A 119 4.47 5.99 -9.55
CA THR A 119 4.64 5.30 -10.83
C THR A 119 3.66 4.13 -10.98
N LEU A 120 3.47 3.34 -9.93
CA LEU A 120 2.57 2.18 -9.96
C LEU A 120 1.10 2.57 -10.15
N VAL A 121 0.69 3.64 -9.50
CA VAL A 121 -0.72 4.06 -9.45
C VAL A 121 -1.11 4.96 -10.62
N ASN A 122 -0.14 5.70 -11.19
CA ASN A 122 -0.42 6.63 -12.29
C ASN A 122 -0.93 5.87 -13.53
N PRO A 123 -2.09 6.25 -14.10
CA PRO A 123 -2.65 5.57 -15.27
C PRO A 123 -1.75 5.56 -16.51
N GLU A 124 -0.83 6.54 -16.62
CA GLU A 124 0.08 6.64 -17.77
C GLU A 124 1.32 5.76 -17.66
N THR A 125 1.79 5.49 -16.44
CA THR A 125 3.06 4.79 -16.19
C THR A 125 2.90 3.48 -15.43
N GLY A 126 1.78 3.30 -14.75
CA GLY A 126 1.54 2.19 -13.86
C GLY A 126 0.84 1.00 -14.50
N ILE A 127 0.48 0.06 -13.64
CA ILE A 127 -0.32 -1.11 -14.00
C ILE A 127 -1.79 -0.71 -13.86
N PRO A 128 -2.63 -0.87 -14.90
CA PRO A 128 -4.04 -0.52 -14.83
C PRO A 128 -4.77 -1.25 -13.70
N GLU A 129 -5.72 -0.58 -13.06
CA GLU A 129 -6.54 -1.18 -12.00
C GLU A 129 -7.24 -2.47 -12.46
N ALA A 130 -7.69 -2.49 -13.72
CA ALA A 130 -8.35 -3.66 -14.31
C ALA A 130 -7.49 -4.93 -14.22
N ASP A 131 -6.16 -4.80 -14.28
CA ASP A 131 -5.25 -5.93 -14.19
C ASP A 131 -5.15 -6.52 -12.77
N PHE A 132 -5.50 -5.73 -11.75
CA PHE A 132 -5.59 -6.18 -10.36
C PHE A 132 -6.99 -6.65 -9.96
N ASN A 133 -8.02 -6.24 -10.71
CA ASN A 133 -9.41 -6.49 -10.35
C ASN A 133 -9.85 -7.91 -10.73
N VAL A 134 -10.06 -8.76 -9.75
CA VAL A 134 -10.50 -10.16 -9.94
C VAL A 134 -12.02 -10.31 -10.11
N SER A 135 -12.78 -9.26 -9.86
CA SER A 135 -14.24 -9.29 -9.98
C SER A 135 -14.75 -9.01 -11.39
N THR A 136 -13.90 -8.52 -12.29
CA THR A 136 -14.27 -8.34 -13.69
C THR A 136 -14.26 -9.67 -14.44
N LEU A 137 -15.33 -9.91 -15.17
CA LEU A 137 -15.47 -11.10 -16.00
C LEU A 137 -15.39 -10.70 -17.48
N ASP A 138 -14.80 -11.57 -18.29
CA ASP A 138 -14.85 -11.42 -19.75
C ASP A 138 -16.25 -11.78 -20.32
N GLU A 139 -16.41 -11.67 -21.64
CA GLU A 139 -17.68 -11.99 -22.30
C GLU A 139 -18.09 -13.46 -22.15
N GLU A 140 -17.14 -14.32 -21.82
CA GLU A 140 -17.33 -15.75 -21.60
C GLU A 140 -17.58 -16.10 -20.12
N GLY A 141 -17.53 -15.10 -19.22
CA GLY A 141 -17.76 -15.27 -17.78
C GLY A 141 -16.54 -15.72 -16.99
N ASN A 142 -15.34 -15.64 -17.57
CA ASN A 142 -14.11 -15.95 -16.86
C ASN A 142 -13.55 -14.69 -16.16
N PRO A 143 -12.95 -14.83 -14.96
CA PRO A 143 -12.30 -13.69 -14.31
C PRO A 143 -11.18 -13.12 -15.19
N THR A 144 -11.26 -11.84 -15.52
CA THR A 144 -10.22 -11.12 -16.27
C THR A 144 -9.13 -10.59 -15.35
N GLY A 145 -9.45 -10.43 -14.08
CA GLY A 145 -8.49 -10.05 -13.06
C GLY A 145 -7.50 -11.18 -12.83
N GLN A 146 -6.23 -10.82 -12.77
CA GLN A 146 -5.17 -11.82 -12.71
C GLN A 146 -5.04 -12.40 -11.30
N VAL A 147 -5.81 -13.42 -11.00
CA VAL A 147 -5.56 -14.36 -9.90
C VAL A 147 -4.12 -14.87 -9.95
N GLU A 148 -3.53 -14.90 -11.14
CA GLU A 148 -2.13 -15.23 -11.36
C GLU A 148 -1.15 -14.29 -10.64
N ILE A 149 -1.45 -12.99 -10.50
CA ILE A 149 -0.57 -12.05 -9.77
C ILE A 149 -0.45 -12.46 -8.31
N ILE A 150 -1.54 -12.85 -7.66
CA ILE A 150 -1.50 -13.32 -6.26
C ILE A 150 -0.74 -14.62 -6.16
N GLY A 151 -1.00 -15.56 -7.04
CA GLY A 151 -0.29 -16.83 -7.11
C GLY A 151 1.20 -16.60 -7.32
N TRP A 152 1.55 -15.68 -8.21
CA TRP A 152 2.92 -15.32 -8.51
C TRP A 152 3.62 -14.64 -7.33
N LEU A 153 2.98 -13.67 -6.68
CA LEU A 153 3.48 -13.00 -5.48
C LEU A 153 3.65 -14.01 -4.32
N TYR A 154 2.69 -14.91 -4.18
CA TYR A 154 2.73 -15.94 -3.15
C TYR A 154 3.84 -16.96 -3.38
N GLN A 155 4.04 -17.42 -4.62
CA GLN A 155 5.12 -18.33 -4.99
C GLN A 155 6.49 -17.68 -4.82
N TYR A 156 6.62 -16.43 -5.23
CA TYR A 156 7.86 -15.67 -5.09
C TYR A 156 8.25 -15.51 -3.63
N TYR A 157 7.29 -15.13 -2.79
CA TYR A 157 7.48 -14.99 -1.35
C TYR A 157 7.89 -16.30 -0.69
N ASN A 158 7.24 -17.40 -1.04
CA ASN A 158 7.56 -18.73 -0.50
C ASN A 158 8.93 -19.24 -0.98
N THR A 159 9.37 -18.86 -2.16
CA THR A 159 10.69 -19.24 -2.69
C THR A 159 11.79 -18.50 -1.94
N GLU A 160 11.63 -17.21 -1.71
CA GLU A 160 12.60 -16.42 -0.92
C GLU A 160 12.71 -16.94 0.52
N LEU A 161 11.59 -17.22 1.18
CA LEU A 161 11.60 -17.82 2.53
C LEU A 161 12.29 -19.17 2.58
N LYS A 162 12.18 -19.98 1.53
CA LYS A 162 12.88 -21.26 1.45
C LYS A 162 14.37 -21.09 1.30
N ASP A 163 14.80 -20.15 0.48
CA ASP A 163 16.22 -19.87 0.28
C ASP A 163 16.87 -19.32 1.56
N ASP A 164 16.19 -18.47 2.30
CA ASP A 164 16.62 -17.97 3.62
C ASP A 164 16.67 -19.08 4.68
N THR A 165 15.81 -20.10 4.56
CA THR A 165 15.76 -21.20 5.54
C THR A 165 16.83 -22.26 5.27
N PHE A 166 17.35 -22.37 4.06
CA PHE A 166 18.36 -23.34 3.65
C PHE A 166 19.77 -22.73 3.46
N ALA A 167 19.89 -21.43 3.62
CA ALA A 167 21.17 -20.73 3.67
C ALA A 167 21.69 -20.64 5.08
#